data_6e4a49efe2d6d745ab76e5596e55d804
#
_entry.id   6e4a49efe2d6d745ab76e5596e55d804
#
_cell.length_a   1.000
_cell.length_b   1.000
_cell.length_c   1.000
_cell.angle_alpha   90.00
_cell.angle_beta   90.00
_cell.angle_gamma   90.00
#
_symmetry.space_group_name_H-M   'P 1'
#
loop_
_entity.id
_entity.type
_entity.pdbx_description
1 polymer ?
#
loop_
_entity_poly.entity_id
_entity_poly.type
_entity_poly.pdbx_seq_one_letter_code
_entity_poly.pdbx_strand_id
1 'polypeptide(L)'
;MLSFSPTTASHSNENEPICVLASGGLDSCILVAIKNKQHPAVYPVYIRQGLHWEDVEILWLQRFLDALKADTMHKLTILDLPVGDLYGVHWSTTGKKVPGAETEDAAVYLPGRNVLLLAKAAVFCAIQGIHQIAIGISNHNPFSDATPEFFGLIEATFSSA
;
A
#
# COMPACT_ATOMS: atom_id res chain seq x y z
N MET A 1 -0.83 7.73 -17.91
CA MET A 1 -1.96 6.84 -17.60
C MET A 1 -1.52 5.96 -16.43
N LEU A 2 -2.09 6.16 -15.24
CA LEU A 2 -1.75 5.37 -14.05
C LEU A 2 -2.46 4.02 -14.14
N SER A 3 -1.72 2.90 -14.08
CA SER A 3 -2.32 1.57 -14.00
C SER A 3 -2.15 1.00 -12.59
N PHE A 4 -3.23 0.49 -12.03
CA PHE A 4 -3.23 -0.21 -10.76
C PHE A 4 -3.28 -1.71 -11.02
N SER A 5 -2.27 -2.42 -10.57
CA SER A 5 -2.31 -3.89 -10.61
C SER A 5 -2.71 -4.41 -9.23
N PRO A 6 -3.99 -4.77 -9.02
CA PRO A 6 -4.33 -5.69 -7.95
C PRO A 6 -3.67 -7.03 -8.23
N THR A 7 -3.46 -7.85 -7.23
CA THR A 7 -2.78 -9.16 -7.32
C THR A 7 -3.41 -10.13 -8.33
N THR A 8 -4.52 -9.77 -8.96
CA THR A 8 -5.19 -10.51 -10.03
C THR A 8 -4.90 -9.83 -11.37
N ALA A 9 -4.00 -10.42 -12.13
CA ALA A 9 -3.75 -10.32 -13.57
C ALA A 9 -4.49 -9.21 -14.35
N SER A 10 -4.05 -7.97 -14.24
CA SER A 10 -4.22 -6.96 -15.27
C SER A 10 -2.83 -6.47 -15.68
N HIS A 11 -2.62 -6.31 -16.97
CA HIS A 11 -1.34 -6.11 -17.67
C HIS A 11 -0.44 -5.03 -17.05
N SER A 12 0.33 -5.38 -15.99
CA SER A 12 1.45 -4.54 -15.58
C SER A 12 2.49 -4.58 -16.70
N ASN A 13 2.88 -3.43 -17.21
CA ASN A 13 3.98 -3.36 -18.17
C ASN A 13 5.29 -3.60 -17.41
N GLU A 14 5.80 -4.83 -17.48
CA GLU A 14 7.03 -5.24 -16.79
C GLU A 14 8.28 -4.47 -17.23
N ASN A 15 8.19 -3.69 -18.30
CA ASN A 15 9.29 -2.85 -18.81
C ASN A 15 9.30 -1.42 -18.21
N GLU A 16 8.39 -1.10 -17.31
CA GLU A 16 8.27 0.22 -16.69
C GLU A 16 8.50 0.18 -15.18
N PRO A 17 8.95 1.30 -14.59
CA PRO A 17 9.05 1.45 -13.13
C PRO A 17 7.70 1.24 -12.43
N ILE A 18 7.73 0.72 -11.21
CA ILE A 18 6.54 0.50 -10.39
C ILE A 18 6.71 1.03 -8.96
N CYS A 19 5.69 1.68 -8.45
CA CYS A 19 5.54 2.00 -7.03
C CYS A 19 4.84 0.83 -6.32
N VAL A 20 5.36 0.40 -5.19
CA VAL A 20 4.74 -0.65 -4.37
C VAL A 20 4.41 -0.07 -3.00
N LEU A 21 3.12 -0.02 -2.66
CA LEU A 21 2.68 0.31 -1.31
C LEU A 21 3.04 -0.85 -0.37
N ALA A 22 3.92 -0.58 0.58
CA ALA A 22 4.49 -1.59 1.46
C ALA A 22 4.26 -1.22 2.93
N SER A 23 3.60 -2.10 3.67
CA SER A 23 3.30 -1.93 5.10
C SER A 23 4.30 -2.64 6.03
N GLY A 24 5.24 -3.43 5.47
CA GLY A 24 6.11 -4.30 6.27
C GLY A 24 5.45 -5.60 6.73
N GLY A 25 4.16 -5.81 6.47
CA GLY A 25 3.49 -7.11 6.63
C GLY A 25 3.92 -8.10 5.55
N LEU A 26 3.69 -9.40 5.82
CA LEU A 26 4.15 -10.50 4.96
C LEU A 26 3.71 -10.33 3.49
N ASP A 27 2.42 -10.05 3.26
CA ASP A 27 1.86 -9.93 1.90
C ASP A 27 2.52 -8.79 1.11
N SER A 28 2.73 -7.64 1.75
CA SER A 28 3.38 -6.50 1.11
C SER A 28 4.87 -6.77 0.82
N CYS A 29 5.57 -7.49 1.70
CA CYS A 29 6.95 -7.90 1.48
C CYS A 29 7.07 -8.89 0.30
N ILE A 30 6.17 -9.88 0.22
CA ILE A 30 6.08 -10.81 -0.90
C ILE A 30 5.82 -10.05 -2.21
N LEU A 31 4.88 -9.12 -2.20
CA LEU A 31 4.56 -8.29 -3.38
C LEU A 31 5.79 -7.50 -3.85
N VAL A 32 6.51 -6.84 -2.93
CA VAL A 32 7.76 -6.14 -3.24
C VAL A 32 8.78 -7.09 -3.88
N ALA A 33 8.98 -8.29 -3.31
CA ALA A 33 9.93 -9.26 -3.84
C ALA A 33 9.55 -9.76 -5.24
N ILE A 34 8.25 -9.98 -5.50
CA ILE A 34 7.75 -10.36 -6.83
C ILE A 34 7.99 -9.22 -7.84
N LYS A 35 7.58 -8.01 -7.50
CA LYS A 35 7.71 -6.84 -8.39
C LYS A 35 9.18 -6.49 -8.67
N ASN A 36 10.06 -6.72 -7.71
CA ASN A 36 11.50 -6.56 -7.90
C ASN A 36 12.13 -7.49 -8.96
N LYS A 37 11.51 -8.64 -9.21
CA LYS A 37 11.92 -9.57 -10.28
C LYS A 37 11.32 -9.24 -11.64
N GLN A 38 10.25 -8.46 -11.66
CA GLN A 38 9.43 -8.20 -12.84
C GLN A 38 9.70 -6.83 -13.46
N HIS A 39 10.17 -5.86 -12.68
CA HIS A 39 10.27 -4.47 -13.12
C HIS A 39 11.72 -3.95 -13.07
N PRO A 40 12.10 -3.03 -13.97
CA PRO A 40 13.45 -2.46 -14.04
C PRO A 40 13.76 -1.54 -12.87
N ALA A 41 12.75 -0.98 -12.22
CA ALA A 41 12.89 -0.17 -11.01
C ALA A 41 11.65 -0.29 -10.12
N VAL A 42 11.87 -0.51 -8.83
CA VAL A 42 10.81 -0.64 -7.82
C VAL A 42 10.99 0.44 -6.77
N TYR A 43 9.92 1.20 -6.53
CA TYR A 43 9.84 2.28 -5.55
C TYR A 43 8.95 1.84 -4.39
N PRO A 44 9.52 1.30 -3.30
CA PRO A 44 8.74 0.96 -2.11
C PRO A 44 8.32 2.24 -1.41
N VAL A 45 7.02 2.36 -1.13
CA VAL A 45 6.43 3.51 -0.46
C VAL A 45 5.66 3.05 0.76
N TYR A 46 5.99 3.61 1.93
CA TYR A 46 5.23 3.49 3.17
C TYR A 46 4.46 4.80 3.41
N ILE A 47 3.16 4.71 3.70
CA ILE A 47 2.34 5.87 4.03
C ILE A 47 2.04 5.84 5.52
N ARG A 48 2.64 6.77 6.25
CA ARG A 48 2.51 6.93 7.69
C ARG A 48 1.20 7.67 8.02
N GLN A 49 0.28 6.96 8.64
CA GLN A 49 -1.05 7.45 8.97
C GLN A 49 -1.24 7.86 10.44
N GLY A 50 -0.19 7.72 11.27
CA GLY A 50 -0.25 7.94 12.71
C GLY A 50 -0.79 6.73 13.47
N LEU A 51 -0.61 5.52 12.93
CA LEU A 51 -1.02 4.28 13.58
C LEU A 51 0.03 3.83 14.60
N HIS A 52 -0.43 3.13 15.63
CA HIS A 52 0.39 2.80 16.80
C HIS A 52 1.66 1.98 16.51
N TRP A 53 1.63 1.11 15.50
CA TRP A 53 2.73 0.18 15.21
C TRP A 53 3.64 0.61 14.05
N GLU A 54 3.44 1.76 13.47
CA GLU A 54 4.15 2.20 12.25
C GLU A 54 5.66 2.21 12.38
N ASP A 55 6.20 2.61 13.53
CA ASP A 55 7.66 2.63 13.73
C ASP A 55 8.26 1.22 13.66
N VAL A 56 7.55 0.22 14.20
CA VAL A 56 7.97 -1.18 14.15
C VAL A 56 7.81 -1.75 12.73
N GLU A 57 6.73 -1.43 12.05
CA GLU A 57 6.49 -1.83 10.66
C GLU A 57 7.57 -1.27 9.73
N ILE A 58 7.89 0.02 9.84
CA ILE A 58 8.94 0.68 9.06
C ILE A 58 10.30 0.05 9.33
N LEU A 59 10.64 -0.25 10.60
CA LEU A 59 11.89 -0.89 10.97
C LEU A 59 12.05 -2.26 10.30
N TRP A 60 11.01 -3.08 10.33
CA TRP A 60 11.06 -4.41 9.71
C TRP A 60 11.04 -4.35 8.20
N LEU A 61 10.27 -3.42 7.61
CA LEU A 61 10.27 -3.19 6.18
C LEU A 61 11.66 -2.77 5.69
N GLN A 62 12.33 -1.85 6.38
CA GLN A 62 13.69 -1.43 6.02
C GLN A 62 14.67 -2.61 6.05
N ARG A 63 14.63 -3.43 7.11
CA ARG A 63 15.47 -4.63 7.22
C ARG A 63 15.22 -5.62 6.10
N PHE A 64 13.95 -5.81 5.72
CA PHE A 64 13.59 -6.67 4.61
C PHE A 64 14.15 -6.13 3.28
N LEU A 65 13.98 -4.85 2.99
CA LEU A 65 14.51 -4.21 1.78
C LEU A 65 16.03 -4.29 1.71
N ASP A 66 16.71 -4.06 2.82
CA ASP A 66 18.18 -4.17 2.92
C ASP A 66 18.66 -5.61 2.66
N ALA A 67 17.88 -6.62 3.06
CA ALA A 67 18.18 -8.03 2.84
C ALA A 67 17.97 -8.47 1.38
N LEU A 68 17.05 -7.82 0.63
CA LEU A 68 16.83 -8.12 -0.78
C LEU A 68 18.01 -7.76 -1.68
N LYS A 69 18.81 -6.75 -1.31
CA LYS A 69 20.05 -6.31 -2.00
C LYS A 69 19.92 -6.26 -3.52
N ALA A 70 18.85 -5.69 -4.04
CA ALA A 70 18.57 -5.67 -5.46
C ALA A 70 18.87 -4.30 -6.07
N ASP A 71 19.60 -4.27 -7.17
CA ASP A 71 20.00 -3.02 -7.86
C ASP A 71 18.78 -2.26 -8.42
N THR A 72 17.69 -2.96 -8.68
CA THR A 72 16.43 -2.39 -9.16
C THR A 72 15.58 -1.75 -8.04
N MET A 73 15.94 -1.98 -6.77
CA MET A 73 15.21 -1.50 -5.61
C MET A 73 15.66 -0.10 -5.20
N HIS A 74 14.75 0.85 -5.26
CA HIS A 74 14.97 2.18 -4.70
C HIS A 74 14.86 2.18 -3.17
N LYS A 75 15.39 3.23 -2.55
CA LYS A 75 15.26 3.42 -1.10
C LYS A 75 13.79 3.57 -0.71
N LEU A 76 13.45 3.07 0.47
CA LEU A 76 12.12 3.26 1.05
C LEU A 76 11.78 4.75 1.13
N THR A 77 10.67 5.13 0.51
CA THR A 77 10.08 6.45 0.65
C THR A 77 8.98 6.41 1.71
N ILE A 78 9.06 7.29 2.70
CA ILE A 78 8.02 7.43 3.73
C ILE A 78 7.28 8.72 3.48
N LEU A 79 5.95 8.64 3.35
CA LEU A 79 5.06 9.78 3.14
C LEU A 79 4.10 9.93 4.33
N ASP A 80 3.95 11.13 4.86
CA ASP A 80 3.03 11.38 5.97
C ASP A 80 1.62 11.68 5.47
N LEU A 81 0.63 11.03 6.06
CA LEU A 81 -0.80 11.23 5.85
C LEU A 81 -1.55 10.93 7.16
N PRO A 82 -1.35 11.74 8.22
CA PRO A 82 -1.99 11.48 9.50
C PRO A 82 -3.52 11.50 9.39
N VAL A 83 -4.18 10.49 9.95
CA VAL A 83 -5.64 10.29 9.88
C VAL A 83 -6.32 10.31 11.24
N GLY A 84 -5.62 10.78 12.27
CA GLY A 84 -6.15 10.85 13.63
C GLY A 84 -7.36 11.76 13.80
N ASP A 85 -7.49 12.78 12.97
CA ASP A 85 -8.65 13.68 12.89
C ASP A 85 -9.90 13.01 12.30
N LEU A 86 -9.72 12.00 11.42
CA LEU A 86 -10.80 11.24 10.79
C LEU A 86 -11.28 10.11 11.68
N TYR A 87 -10.35 9.27 12.16
CA TYR A 87 -10.70 8.04 12.88
C TYR A 87 -10.71 8.20 14.41
N GLY A 88 -10.20 9.33 14.93
CA GLY A 88 -10.25 9.65 16.35
C GLY A 88 -9.59 8.59 17.23
N VAL A 89 -10.29 8.21 18.32
CA VAL A 89 -9.84 7.18 19.27
C VAL A 89 -10.20 5.79 18.74
N HIS A 90 -9.35 5.25 17.91
CA HIS A 90 -9.44 3.89 17.37
C HIS A 90 -8.34 3.00 17.97
N TRP A 91 -8.53 1.68 17.99
CA TRP A 91 -7.50 0.76 18.50
C TRP A 91 -6.18 0.87 17.69
N SER A 92 -6.28 1.08 16.39
CA SER A 92 -5.11 1.22 15.50
C SER A 92 -4.30 2.49 15.77
N THR A 93 -4.92 3.57 16.26
CA THR A 93 -4.24 4.82 16.61
C THR A 93 -3.73 4.81 18.05
N THR A 94 -4.40 4.08 18.94
CA THR A 94 -4.09 4.10 20.38
C THR A 94 -3.33 2.88 20.89
N GLY A 95 -3.33 1.77 20.16
CA GLY A 95 -2.80 0.47 20.61
C GLY A 95 -3.61 -0.18 21.75
N LYS A 96 -4.79 0.35 22.07
CA LYS A 96 -5.64 -0.14 23.16
C LYS A 96 -6.87 -0.86 22.65
N LYS A 97 -7.31 -1.91 23.36
CA LYS A 97 -8.49 -2.73 22.99
C LYS A 97 -8.37 -3.31 21.58
N VAL A 98 -7.20 -3.84 21.26
CA VAL A 98 -6.91 -4.45 19.96
C VAL A 98 -7.89 -5.61 19.74
N PRO A 99 -8.57 -5.67 18.57
CA PRO A 99 -9.47 -6.77 18.23
C PRO A 99 -8.76 -8.12 18.25
N GLY A 100 -9.44 -9.13 18.77
CA GLY A 100 -8.97 -10.53 18.73
C GLY A 100 -9.46 -11.27 17.48
N ALA A 101 -9.07 -12.54 17.34
CA ALA A 101 -9.44 -13.39 16.20
C ALA A 101 -10.95 -13.59 16.02
N GLU A 102 -11.71 -13.51 17.12
CA GLU A 102 -13.18 -13.70 17.15
C GLU A 102 -13.95 -12.38 17.01
N THR A 103 -13.26 -11.26 16.80
CA THR A 103 -13.89 -9.95 16.68
C THR A 103 -14.45 -9.76 15.27
N GLU A 104 -15.64 -9.18 15.17
CA GLU A 104 -16.28 -8.88 13.88
C GLU A 104 -15.38 -7.97 13.00
N ASP A 105 -15.36 -8.19 11.68
CA ASP A 105 -14.57 -7.43 10.71
C ASP A 105 -14.84 -5.91 10.78
N ALA A 106 -16.07 -5.51 11.14
CA ALA A 106 -16.43 -4.11 11.33
C ALA A 106 -15.56 -3.38 12.36
N ALA A 107 -15.03 -4.08 13.37
CA ALA A 107 -14.19 -3.50 14.41
C ALA A 107 -12.75 -3.18 13.94
N VAL A 108 -12.32 -3.79 12.84
CA VAL A 108 -10.99 -3.54 12.24
C VAL A 108 -11.06 -2.61 11.03
N TYR A 109 -12.26 -2.26 10.58
CA TYR A 109 -12.47 -1.47 9.39
C TYR A 109 -12.18 0.02 9.61
N LEU A 110 -11.34 0.58 8.76
CA LEU A 110 -11.11 2.01 8.63
C LEU A 110 -11.71 2.49 7.30
N PRO A 111 -12.92 3.07 7.29
CA PRO A 111 -13.62 3.44 6.06
C PRO A 111 -12.79 4.32 5.14
N GLY A 112 -12.65 3.91 3.86
CA GLY A 112 -11.92 4.68 2.85
C GLY A 112 -10.40 4.69 3.02
N ARG A 113 -9.82 3.82 3.86
CA ARG A 113 -8.38 3.78 4.07
C ARG A 113 -7.62 3.56 2.77
N ASN A 114 -8.08 2.65 1.91
CA ASN A 114 -7.43 2.38 0.62
C ASN A 114 -7.55 3.57 -0.34
N VAL A 115 -8.66 4.33 -0.31
CA VAL A 115 -8.79 5.59 -1.07
C VAL A 115 -7.68 6.57 -0.69
N LEU A 116 -7.48 6.79 0.61
CA LEU A 116 -6.47 7.73 1.12
C LEU A 116 -5.05 7.30 0.76
N LEU A 117 -4.73 6.00 0.94
CA LEU A 117 -3.43 5.44 0.59
C LEU A 117 -3.15 5.60 -0.91
N LEU A 118 -4.10 5.21 -1.76
CA LEU A 118 -3.94 5.26 -3.21
C LEU A 118 -3.88 6.70 -3.72
N ALA A 119 -4.68 7.62 -3.19
CA ALA A 119 -4.62 9.02 -3.57
C ALA A 119 -3.25 9.64 -3.26
N LYS A 120 -2.70 9.37 -2.05
CA LYS A 120 -1.36 9.86 -1.69
C LYS A 120 -0.27 9.26 -2.59
N ALA A 121 -0.35 7.95 -2.85
CA ALA A 121 0.59 7.26 -3.73
C ALA A 121 0.49 7.75 -5.19
N ALA A 122 -0.72 7.96 -5.70
CA ALA A 122 -0.94 8.43 -7.07
C ALA A 122 -0.31 9.81 -7.31
N VAL A 123 -0.49 10.74 -6.39
CA VAL A 123 0.14 12.07 -6.48
C VAL A 123 1.67 11.95 -6.42
N PHE A 124 2.21 11.13 -5.52
CA PHE A 124 3.66 10.87 -5.48
C PHE A 124 4.15 10.30 -6.81
N CYS A 125 3.47 9.31 -7.35
CA CYS A 125 3.84 8.67 -8.62
C CYS A 125 3.79 9.65 -9.79
N ALA A 126 2.77 10.50 -9.87
CA ALA A 126 2.67 11.53 -10.89
C ALA A 126 3.85 12.51 -10.85
N ILE A 127 4.28 12.92 -9.65
CA ILE A 127 5.45 13.80 -9.47
C ILE A 127 6.76 13.10 -9.87
N GLN A 128 6.87 11.79 -9.62
CA GLN A 128 8.07 11.00 -9.94
C GLN A 128 8.08 10.44 -11.37
N GLY A 129 7.02 10.62 -12.15
CA GLY A 129 6.89 10.03 -13.49
C GLY A 129 6.73 8.49 -13.47
N ILE A 130 6.17 7.94 -12.39
CA ILE A 130 5.87 6.52 -12.24
C ILE A 130 4.42 6.29 -12.62
N HIS A 131 4.15 5.34 -13.54
CA HIS A 131 2.81 5.12 -14.09
C HIS A 131 2.10 3.88 -13.53
N GLN A 132 2.76 3.14 -12.64
CA GLN A 132 2.21 1.90 -12.07
C GLN A 132 2.29 1.91 -10.55
N ILE A 133 1.21 1.47 -9.91
CA ILE A 133 1.13 1.29 -8.45
C ILE A 133 0.66 -0.12 -8.17
N ALA A 134 1.33 -0.82 -7.26
CA ALA A 134 0.91 -2.10 -6.72
C ALA A 134 0.57 -1.96 -5.23
N ILE A 135 -0.53 -2.60 -4.83
CA ILE A 135 -0.96 -2.74 -3.44
C ILE A 135 -1.35 -4.20 -3.18
N GLY A 136 -0.89 -4.77 -2.07
CA GLY A 136 -1.24 -6.11 -1.64
C GLY A 136 -2.58 -6.11 -0.90
N ILE A 137 -3.55 -6.87 -1.40
CA ILE A 137 -4.87 -7.05 -0.78
C ILE A 137 -5.14 -8.53 -0.62
N SER A 138 -5.55 -8.94 0.58
CA SER A 138 -5.98 -10.32 0.81
C SER A 138 -7.27 -10.63 0.04
N ASN A 139 -7.35 -11.81 -0.57
CA ASN A 139 -8.57 -12.29 -1.25
C ASN A 139 -9.78 -12.45 -0.32
N HIS A 140 -9.54 -12.51 0.99
CA HIS A 140 -10.58 -12.61 2.03
C HIS A 140 -10.91 -11.25 2.65
N ASN A 141 -10.46 -10.14 2.06
CA ASN A 141 -10.77 -8.80 2.56
C ASN A 141 -12.25 -8.48 2.28
N PRO A 142 -13.09 -8.31 3.32
CA PRO A 142 -14.54 -8.11 3.17
C PRO A 142 -14.92 -6.65 2.84
N PHE A 143 -13.95 -5.73 2.80
CA PHE A 143 -14.22 -4.30 2.72
C PHE A 143 -14.46 -3.83 1.29
N SER A 144 -15.38 -2.88 1.12
CA SER A 144 -15.80 -2.36 -0.17
C SER A 144 -14.69 -1.63 -0.94
N ASP A 145 -13.71 -1.05 -0.24
CA ASP A 145 -12.54 -0.38 -0.80
C ASP A 145 -11.35 -1.35 -1.10
N ALA A 146 -11.64 -2.65 -1.18
CA ALA A 146 -10.67 -3.70 -1.48
C ALA A 146 -11.13 -4.63 -2.63
N THR A 147 -12.17 -4.26 -3.36
CA THR A 147 -12.72 -5.07 -4.45
C THR A 147 -12.06 -4.76 -5.80
N PRO A 148 -12.01 -5.71 -6.76
CA PRO A 148 -11.53 -5.43 -8.11
C PRO A 148 -12.25 -4.27 -8.80
N GLU A 149 -13.58 -4.13 -8.58
CA GLU A 149 -14.39 -3.04 -9.11
C GLU A 149 -13.93 -1.69 -8.55
N PHE A 150 -13.71 -1.60 -7.24
CA PHE A 150 -13.17 -0.40 -6.61
C PHE A 150 -11.84 0.01 -7.24
N PHE A 151 -10.90 -0.94 -7.43
CA PHE A 151 -9.60 -0.64 -8.04
C PHE A 151 -9.73 -0.16 -9.48
N GLY A 152 -10.64 -0.73 -10.29
CA GLY A 152 -10.91 -0.27 -11.65
C GLY A 152 -11.45 1.18 -11.71
N LEU A 153 -12.35 1.54 -10.79
CA LEU A 153 -12.90 2.88 -10.70
C LEU A 153 -11.83 3.91 -10.25
N ILE A 154 -11.03 3.56 -9.27
CA ILE A 154 -9.99 4.46 -8.77
C ILE A 154 -8.86 4.65 -9.79
N GLU A 155 -8.51 3.60 -10.55
CA GLU A 155 -7.58 3.67 -11.67
C GLU A 155 -8.07 4.64 -12.75
N ALA A 156 -9.32 4.50 -13.18
CA ALA A 156 -9.94 5.40 -14.15
C ALA A 156 -9.92 6.86 -13.66
N THR A 157 -10.22 7.08 -12.38
CA THR A 157 -10.22 8.41 -11.77
C THR A 157 -8.83 9.06 -11.79
N PHE A 158 -7.80 8.35 -11.37
CA PHE A 158 -6.44 8.91 -11.33
C PHE A 158 -5.78 8.98 -12.71
N SER A 159 -6.22 8.18 -13.68
CA SER A 159 -5.73 8.26 -15.05
C SER A 159 -6.28 9.47 -15.80
N SER A 160 -7.36 10.08 -15.31
CA SER A 160 -7.98 11.29 -15.86
C SER A 160 -7.51 12.60 -15.22
N ALA A 161 -6.76 12.53 -14.13
CA ALA A 161 -6.25 13.66 -13.37
C ALA A 161 -4.80 14.00 -13.70
#